data_61813bf767d90a99f75cd4b4b0ccac06
#
_entry.id   61813bf767d90a99f75cd4b4b0ccac06
#
_cell.length_a   1.000
_cell.length_b   1.000
_cell.length_c   1.000
_cell.angle_alpha   90.00
_cell.angle_beta   90.00
_cell.angle_gamma   90.00
#
_symmetry.space_group_name_H-M   'P 1'
#
loop_
_entity.id
_entity.type
_entity.pdbx_description
1 polymer ?
#
loop_
_entity_poly.entity_id
_entity_poly.type
_entity_poly.pdbx_seq_one_letter_code
_entity_poly.pdbx_strand_id
1 'polypeptide(L)'
;MEKQGKALLATLRPDDKVLVLITRNYGVSDPILNMGIPELLLERGYKVITLSHLPGHALDISDEYDNLYYPFGQHILSGAKLIAHHPNLYAVYLTNHGCGPDTMLSHLFKQEMGDKPYLQIEVDEHFSNVGVITRIEAFLNSLQHRPAVALPTDFNIEQVDIHPCHLPAVPEKDFPLWLPPLGEYTASLTGYFRAQGVDAHALPHLSAHALSLGRAETGAKEYLPFPALLGGILAQQEADPAPAQFLIPQTQGAEADGQYARVIRAVLDRRKEQNAQLISPMLETLPEMAQNCDALFRALLAGDILYAAPADKRADISAQWDALPGWEQLHTAAREIGALLTKGRRIAAVGTPLCLTELDSGVLAALEAEGEQVLRAPLSEALWFLWKDNLDENKPSAGWLDQMQRQMQTLGNELGAQSAFAEDAETLFLIADSALPNFSGGNGRYRYAKAVELSGRTNAVLTLAPRYENTAMILDMRGLHDACRAPLFQISLDNDWDETAWSRLRSFLYYC
;
A
#
# COMPACT_ATOMS: atom_id res chain seq x y z
N MET A 1 -33.53 6.36 -6.55
CA MET A 1 -32.97 5.24 -7.33
C MET A 1 -33.33 3.90 -6.69
N GLU A 2 -33.09 3.64 -5.42
CA GLU A 2 -33.41 2.35 -4.75
C GLU A 2 -34.90 1.98 -4.84
N LYS A 3 -35.83 2.94 -4.68
CA LYS A 3 -37.26 2.69 -4.86
C LYS A 3 -37.60 2.20 -6.28
N GLN A 4 -36.93 2.73 -7.30
CA GLN A 4 -37.10 2.30 -8.70
C GLN A 4 -36.48 0.92 -8.91
N GLY A 5 -35.32 0.67 -8.32
CA GLY A 5 -34.69 -0.65 -8.32
C GLY A 5 -35.59 -1.72 -7.70
N LYS A 6 -36.10 -1.46 -6.51
CA LYS A 6 -37.06 -2.36 -5.83
C LYS A 6 -38.31 -2.63 -6.69
N ALA A 7 -38.85 -1.59 -7.33
CA ALA A 7 -40.02 -1.76 -8.22
C ALA A 7 -39.68 -2.62 -9.43
N LEU A 8 -38.50 -2.46 -10.05
CA LEU A 8 -38.04 -3.30 -11.17
C LEU A 8 -37.88 -4.76 -10.74
N LEU A 9 -37.15 -4.97 -9.62
CA LEU A 9 -36.88 -6.33 -9.12
C LEU A 9 -38.17 -7.09 -8.82
N ALA A 10 -39.20 -6.42 -8.33
CA ALA A 10 -40.53 -7.03 -8.07
C ALA A 10 -41.26 -7.48 -9.37
N THR A 11 -40.84 -7.02 -10.55
CA THR A 11 -41.44 -7.39 -11.84
C THR A 11 -40.66 -8.45 -12.61
N LEU A 12 -39.55 -8.95 -12.05
CA LEU A 12 -38.69 -9.92 -12.74
C LEU A 12 -39.38 -11.27 -12.88
N ARG A 13 -39.07 -11.93 -13.96
CA ARG A 13 -39.41 -13.35 -14.23
C ARG A 13 -38.21 -14.23 -13.95
N PRO A 14 -38.37 -15.52 -13.70
CA PRO A 14 -37.29 -16.45 -13.42
C PRO A 14 -36.18 -16.51 -14.50
N ASP A 15 -36.51 -16.19 -15.73
CA ASP A 15 -35.62 -16.18 -16.89
C ASP A 15 -34.98 -14.81 -17.16
N ASP A 16 -35.46 -13.75 -16.52
CA ASP A 16 -34.87 -12.40 -16.69
C ASP A 16 -33.41 -12.36 -16.21
N LYS A 17 -32.58 -11.65 -16.97
CA LYS A 17 -31.20 -11.35 -16.61
C LYS A 17 -31.07 -9.82 -16.50
N VAL A 18 -30.70 -9.34 -15.31
CA VAL A 18 -30.54 -7.91 -15.06
C VAL A 18 -29.05 -7.63 -14.90
N LEU A 19 -28.54 -6.72 -15.69
CA LEU A 19 -27.15 -6.28 -15.61
C LEU A 19 -27.03 -5.10 -14.66
N VAL A 20 -26.16 -5.22 -13.68
CA VAL A 20 -25.87 -4.16 -12.72
C VAL A 20 -24.55 -3.52 -13.09
N LEU A 21 -24.61 -2.27 -13.55
CA LEU A 21 -23.41 -1.49 -13.84
C LEU A 21 -22.79 -1.04 -12.51
N ILE A 22 -21.58 -1.49 -12.27
CA ILE A 22 -20.79 -1.17 -11.09
C ILE A 22 -19.59 -0.33 -11.51
N THR A 23 -19.50 0.84 -10.94
CA THR A 23 -18.37 1.75 -11.08
C THR A 23 -18.50 2.86 -10.05
N ARG A 24 -17.54 3.76 -9.98
CA ARG A 24 -17.67 5.00 -9.20
C ARG A 24 -18.82 5.86 -9.76
N ASN A 25 -19.49 6.61 -8.89
CA ASN A 25 -20.70 7.37 -9.25
C ASN A 25 -20.54 8.24 -10.50
N TYR A 26 -19.39 8.88 -10.68
CA TYR A 26 -19.11 9.70 -11.86
C TYR A 26 -19.00 8.87 -13.16
N GLY A 27 -18.49 7.64 -13.06
CA GLY A 27 -18.36 6.74 -14.22
C GLY A 27 -19.72 6.21 -14.71
N VAL A 28 -20.78 6.24 -13.88
CA VAL A 28 -22.12 5.82 -14.32
C VAL A 28 -22.74 6.82 -15.30
N SER A 29 -22.60 8.11 -15.03
CA SER A 29 -23.31 9.18 -15.72
C SER A 29 -22.52 9.83 -16.86
N ASP A 30 -21.20 9.66 -16.88
CA ASP A 30 -20.35 10.22 -17.92
C ASP A 30 -20.21 9.25 -19.10
N PRO A 31 -20.70 9.60 -20.32
CA PRO A 31 -20.68 8.70 -21.47
C PRO A 31 -19.27 8.41 -22.01
N ILE A 32 -18.29 9.23 -21.69
CA ILE A 32 -16.88 8.97 -22.05
C ILE A 32 -16.31 7.93 -21.10
N LEU A 33 -16.50 8.12 -19.78
CA LEU A 33 -15.98 7.22 -18.77
C LEU A 33 -16.67 5.86 -18.74
N ASN A 34 -17.95 5.76 -19.11
CA ASN A 34 -18.65 4.49 -19.24
C ASN A 34 -18.59 3.88 -20.66
N MET A 35 -17.92 4.56 -21.59
CA MET A 35 -17.71 4.11 -22.99
C MET A 35 -19.01 3.74 -23.74
N GLY A 36 -20.17 4.30 -23.38
CA GLY A 36 -21.46 3.96 -23.94
C GLY A 36 -21.92 2.51 -23.65
N ILE A 37 -21.32 1.86 -22.66
CA ILE A 37 -21.66 0.48 -22.29
C ILE A 37 -23.13 0.35 -21.84
N PRO A 38 -23.71 1.24 -21.03
CA PRO A 38 -25.12 1.14 -20.65
C PRO A 38 -26.04 1.11 -21.87
N GLU A 39 -25.82 1.99 -22.85
CA GLU A 39 -26.59 2.05 -24.09
C GLU A 39 -26.45 0.78 -24.91
N LEU A 40 -25.22 0.29 -25.07
CA LEU A 40 -24.95 -0.97 -25.77
C LEU A 40 -25.68 -2.14 -25.15
N LEU A 41 -25.72 -2.25 -23.83
CA LEU A 41 -26.41 -3.35 -23.12
C LEU A 41 -27.94 -3.26 -23.29
N LEU A 42 -28.51 -2.03 -23.26
CA LEU A 42 -29.92 -1.79 -23.52
C LEU A 42 -30.30 -2.13 -24.96
N GLU A 43 -29.48 -1.77 -25.95
CA GLU A 43 -29.67 -2.13 -27.35
C GLU A 43 -29.68 -3.66 -27.59
N ARG A 44 -28.98 -4.42 -26.76
CA ARG A 44 -29.00 -5.90 -26.75
C ARG A 44 -30.23 -6.49 -26.06
N GLY A 45 -31.15 -5.65 -25.57
CA GLY A 45 -32.41 -6.06 -24.97
C GLY A 45 -32.31 -6.47 -23.50
N TYR A 46 -31.19 -6.20 -22.82
CA TYR A 46 -31.05 -6.49 -21.38
C TYR A 46 -31.65 -5.36 -20.53
N LYS A 47 -32.15 -5.74 -19.36
CA LYS A 47 -32.48 -4.78 -18.31
C LYS A 47 -31.18 -4.33 -17.63
N VAL A 48 -30.94 -3.04 -17.58
CA VAL A 48 -29.71 -2.46 -16.98
C VAL A 48 -30.10 -1.55 -15.82
N ILE A 49 -29.46 -1.78 -14.69
CA ILE A 49 -29.55 -0.88 -13.52
C ILE A 49 -28.12 -0.51 -13.07
N THR A 50 -28.01 0.47 -12.22
CA THR A 50 -26.74 0.86 -11.61
C THR A 50 -26.72 0.39 -10.15
N LEU A 51 -25.54 0.37 -9.56
CA LEU A 51 -25.33 0.03 -8.15
C LEU A 51 -26.27 0.82 -7.20
N SER A 52 -26.53 2.10 -7.49
CA SER A 52 -27.43 2.96 -6.70
C SER A 52 -28.91 2.55 -6.75
N HIS A 53 -29.29 1.56 -7.55
CA HIS A 53 -30.64 0.98 -7.54
C HIS A 53 -30.78 -0.17 -6.54
N LEU A 54 -29.65 -0.66 -6.01
CA LEU A 54 -29.61 -1.68 -4.97
C LEU A 54 -29.52 -1.03 -3.58
N PRO A 55 -30.01 -1.69 -2.52
CA PRO A 55 -29.94 -1.17 -1.15
C PRO A 55 -28.51 -1.36 -0.54
N GLY A 56 -27.46 -1.11 -1.31
CA GLY A 56 -26.09 -1.33 -0.92
C GLY A 56 -25.65 -0.49 0.29
N HIS A 57 -26.20 0.73 0.41
CA HIS A 57 -25.92 1.58 1.58
C HIS A 57 -26.57 1.10 2.88
N ALA A 58 -27.57 0.24 2.81
CA ALA A 58 -28.23 -0.33 3.98
C ALA A 58 -27.52 -1.62 4.48
N LEU A 59 -26.64 -2.20 3.67
CA LEU A 59 -25.85 -3.36 4.05
C LEU A 59 -24.52 -2.89 4.67
N ASP A 60 -24.42 -3.00 5.99
CA ASP A 60 -23.18 -2.70 6.70
C ASP A 60 -22.21 -3.86 6.55
N ILE A 61 -21.04 -3.58 6.01
CA ILE A 61 -19.95 -4.53 5.79
C ILE A 61 -18.72 -4.21 6.64
N SER A 62 -18.82 -3.29 7.60
CA SER A 62 -17.68 -2.79 8.38
C SER A 62 -17.01 -3.88 9.23
N ASP A 63 -17.76 -4.87 9.72
CA ASP A 63 -17.21 -6.00 10.48
C ASP A 63 -16.35 -6.93 9.61
N GLU A 64 -16.60 -6.94 8.31
CA GLU A 64 -15.83 -7.74 7.36
C GLU A 64 -14.69 -6.95 6.72
N TYR A 65 -14.88 -5.64 6.55
CA TYR A 65 -13.94 -4.72 5.91
C TYR A 65 -13.68 -3.51 6.81
N ASP A 66 -13.11 -3.75 7.98
CA ASP A 66 -12.91 -2.79 9.07
C ASP A 66 -11.98 -1.61 8.70
N ASN A 67 -11.03 -1.80 7.77
CA ASN A 67 -10.11 -0.77 7.30
C ASN A 67 -10.38 -0.32 5.86
N LEU A 68 -11.59 -0.50 5.34
CA LEU A 68 -11.92 -0.04 3.99
C LEU A 68 -12.28 1.46 4.00
N TYR A 69 -11.27 2.29 3.78
CA TYR A 69 -11.37 3.75 3.83
C TYR A 69 -12.35 4.36 2.82
N TYR A 70 -12.50 3.74 1.63
CA TYR A 70 -13.24 4.36 0.52
C TYR A 70 -14.74 4.11 0.62
N PRO A 71 -15.61 5.15 0.79
CA PRO A 71 -17.07 4.96 0.78
C PRO A 71 -17.57 4.33 -0.52
N PHE A 72 -16.95 4.66 -1.67
CA PHE A 72 -17.29 4.00 -2.95
C PHE A 72 -16.90 2.53 -2.95
N GLY A 73 -15.79 2.16 -2.30
CA GLY A 73 -15.34 0.77 -2.16
C GLY A 73 -16.31 -0.04 -1.31
N GLN A 74 -16.73 0.50 -0.17
CA GLN A 74 -17.77 -0.11 0.67
C GLN A 74 -19.06 -0.35 -0.14
N HIS A 75 -19.50 0.65 -0.91
CA HIS A 75 -20.70 0.52 -1.75
C HIS A 75 -20.53 -0.50 -2.88
N ILE A 76 -19.34 -0.60 -3.48
CA ILE A 76 -19.03 -1.62 -4.51
C ILE A 76 -19.09 -3.03 -3.90
N LEU A 77 -18.47 -3.26 -2.74
CA LEU A 77 -18.43 -4.58 -2.12
C LEU A 77 -19.79 -5.00 -1.53
N SER A 78 -20.51 -4.09 -0.89
CA SER A 78 -21.88 -4.38 -0.46
C SER A 78 -22.78 -4.72 -1.64
N GLY A 79 -22.62 -4.01 -2.77
CA GLY A 79 -23.31 -4.32 -4.02
C GLY A 79 -22.92 -5.67 -4.60
N ALA A 80 -21.65 -6.05 -4.54
CA ALA A 80 -21.17 -7.37 -4.98
C ALA A 80 -21.86 -8.49 -4.20
N LYS A 81 -21.93 -8.38 -2.85
CA LYS A 81 -22.67 -9.32 -1.99
C LYS A 81 -24.14 -9.44 -2.38
N LEU A 82 -24.81 -8.31 -2.57
CA LEU A 82 -26.21 -8.29 -2.98
C LEU A 82 -26.41 -8.97 -4.35
N ILE A 83 -25.53 -8.73 -5.31
CA ILE A 83 -25.58 -9.33 -6.64
C ILE A 83 -25.28 -10.83 -6.56
N ALA A 84 -24.26 -11.22 -5.81
CA ALA A 84 -23.90 -12.62 -5.62
C ALA A 84 -25.07 -13.43 -5.05
N HIS A 85 -25.80 -12.86 -4.11
CA HIS A 85 -26.95 -13.49 -3.45
C HIS A 85 -28.21 -13.55 -4.32
N HIS A 86 -28.41 -12.61 -5.26
CA HIS A 86 -29.63 -12.55 -6.06
C HIS A 86 -29.48 -13.30 -7.41
N PRO A 87 -30.30 -14.33 -7.72
CA PRO A 87 -30.09 -15.22 -8.88
C PRO A 87 -30.09 -14.53 -10.24
N ASN A 88 -30.84 -13.45 -10.40
CA ASN A 88 -31.05 -12.78 -11.69
C ASN A 88 -30.16 -11.55 -11.91
N LEU A 89 -29.38 -11.14 -10.90
CA LEU A 89 -28.47 -10.00 -11.04
C LEU A 89 -27.10 -10.46 -11.49
N TYR A 90 -26.49 -9.73 -12.41
CA TYR A 90 -25.14 -10.00 -12.93
C TYR A 90 -24.37 -8.70 -13.03
N ALA A 91 -23.15 -8.69 -12.52
CA ALA A 91 -22.33 -7.47 -12.49
C ALA A 91 -21.63 -7.22 -13.83
N VAL A 92 -21.63 -5.94 -14.23
CA VAL A 92 -20.72 -5.37 -15.23
C VAL A 92 -19.90 -4.31 -14.49
N TYR A 93 -18.68 -4.67 -14.12
CA TYR A 93 -17.81 -3.85 -13.27
C TYR A 93 -16.78 -3.11 -14.12
N LEU A 94 -16.93 -1.77 -14.17
CA LEU A 94 -15.98 -0.89 -14.84
C LEU A 94 -14.98 -0.39 -13.82
N THR A 95 -13.72 -0.72 -14.03
CA THR A 95 -12.62 -0.40 -13.12
C THR A 95 -11.60 0.48 -13.81
N ASN A 96 -10.78 1.17 -13.01
CA ASN A 96 -9.56 1.80 -13.47
C ASN A 96 -8.37 1.24 -12.68
N HIS A 97 -7.71 0.23 -13.20
CA HIS A 97 -6.56 -0.39 -12.54
C HIS A 97 -5.32 0.52 -12.43
N GLY A 98 -5.29 1.64 -13.14
CA GLY A 98 -4.32 2.70 -12.88
C GLY A 98 -4.56 3.45 -11.56
N CYS A 99 -5.64 3.11 -10.84
CA CYS A 99 -5.95 3.63 -9.51
C CYS A 99 -5.74 2.53 -8.47
N GLY A 100 -4.77 2.70 -7.56
CA GLY A 100 -4.45 1.70 -6.53
C GLY A 100 -5.65 1.13 -5.77
N PRO A 101 -6.61 1.94 -5.29
CA PRO A 101 -7.84 1.44 -4.68
C PRO A 101 -8.64 0.46 -5.55
N ASP A 102 -8.79 0.73 -6.83
CA ASP A 102 -9.57 -0.15 -7.73
C ASP A 102 -8.86 -1.49 -7.96
N THR A 103 -7.52 -1.53 -7.96
CA THR A 103 -6.79 -2.78 -8.05
C THR A 103 -7.08 -3.68 -6.85
N MET A 104 -7.03 -3.12 -5.64
CA MET A 104 -7.32 -3.87 -4.41
C MET A 104 -8.80 -4.30 -4.35
N LEU A 105 -9.72 -3.39 -4.68
CA LEU A 105 -11.15 -3.71 -4.72
C LEU A 105 -11.50 -4.82 -5.71
N SER A 106 -10.78 -4.93 -6.80
CA SER A 106 -11.00 -6.01 -7.80
C SER A 106 -10.79 -7.40 -7.22
N HIS A 107 -9.79 -7.58 -6.35
CA HIS A 107 -9.57 -8.86 -5.66
C HIS A 107 -10.70 -9.18 -4.68
N LEU A 108 -11.11 -8.20 -3.89
CA LEU A 108 -12.19 -8.35 -2.91
C LEU A 108 -13.53 -8.57 -3.62
N PHE A 109 -13.79 -7.83 -4.70
CA PHE A 109 -14.97 -8.01 -5.54
C PHE A 109 -15.04 -9.43 -6.12
N LYS A 110 -13.93 -9.95 -6.63
CA LYS A 110 -13.84 -11.33 -7.11
C LYS A 110 -14.16 -12.35 -6.03
N GLN A 111 -13.71 -12.11 -4.80
CA GLN A 111 -14.01 -12.94 -3.64
C GLN A 111 -15.51 -12.95 -3.35
N GLU A 112 -16.15 -11.78 -3.30
CA GLU A 112 -17.58 -11.65 -3.04
C GLU A 112 -18.45 -12.26 -4.12
N MET A 113 -18.05 -12.16 -5.38
CA MET A 113 -18.78 -12.78 -6.49
C MET A 113 -18.68 -14.31 -6.50
N GLY A 114 -17.64 -14.90 -5.89
CA GLY A 114 -17.45 -16.36 -5.84
C GLY A 114 -17.54 -17.01 -7.23
N ASP A 115 -18.40 -18.00 -7.37
CA ASP A 115 -18.63 -18.71 -8.63
C ASP A 115 -19.63 -18.01 -9.56
N LYS A 116 -20.21 -16.88 -9.13
CA LYS A 116 -21.16 -16.15 -9.95
C LYS A 116 -20.45 -15.38 -11.05
N PRO A 117 -20.86 -15.55 -12.34
CA PRO A 117 -20.22 -14.85 -13.43
C PRO A 117 -20.48 -13.36 -13.38
N TYR A 118 -19.45 -12.62 -13.69
CA TYR A 118 -19.49 -11.17 -13.86
C TYR A 118 -18.54 -10.76 -14.98
N LEU A 119 -18.73 -9.58 -15.51
CA LEU A 119 -17.82 -8.98 -16.48
C LEU A 119 -17.09 -7.81 -15.82
N GLN A 120 -15.76 -7.85 -15.82
CA GLN A 120 -14.91 -6.74 -15.41
C GLN A 120 -14.26 -6.13 -16.64
N ILE A 121 -14.38 -4.83 -16.81
CA ILE A 121 -13.78 -4.05 -17.90
C ILE A 121 -12.88 -3.00 -17.28
N GLU A 122 -11.62 -3.02 -17.66
CA GLU A 122 -10.70 -1.95 -17.34
C GLU A 122 -10.86 -0.80 -18.34
N VAL A 123 -11.03 0.40 -17.79
CA VAL A 123 -11.12 1.65 -18.57
C VAL A 123 -9.83 2.42 -18.35
N ASP A 124 -9.02 2.53 -19.39
CA ASP A 124 -7.76 3.28 -19.37
C ASP A 124 -7.55 4.01 -20.72
N GLU A 125 -6.44 4.72 -20.83
CA GLU A 125 -6.05 5.46 -22.04
C GLU A 125 -5.77 4.58 -23.27
N HIS A 126 -5.65 3.27 -23.08
CA HIS A 126 -5.36 2.28 -24.13
C HIS A 126 -6.57 1.43 -24.52
N PHE A 127 -7.75 1.73 -23.95
CA PHE A 127 -8.93 0.93 -24.21
C PHE A 127 -9.29 0.88 -25.70
N SER A 128 -9.84 -0.26 -26.13
CA SER A 128 -10.31 -0.47 -27.50
C SER A 128 -11.79 -0.81 -27.50
N ASN A 129 -12.60 -0.02 -28.18
CA ASN A 129 -14.03 -0.28 -28.31
C ASN A 129 -14.31 -1.69 -28.84
N VAL A 130 -13.51 -2.18 -29.80
CA VAL A 130 -13.68 -3.52 -30.38
C VAL A 130 -13.44 -4.60 -29.33
N GLY A 131 -12.37 -4.45 -28.52
CA GLY A 131 -12.07 -5.37 -27.44
C GLY A 131 -13.16 -5.41 -26.36
N VAL A 132 -13.67 -4.23 -26.00
CA VAL A 132 -14.78 -4.11 -25.04
C VAL A 132 -16.05 -4.78 -25.55
N ILE A 133 -16.46 -4.48 -26.79
CA ILE A 133 -17.64 -5.09 -27.40
C ILE A 133 -17.52 -6.62 -27.46
N THR A 134 -16.37 -7.15 -27.88
CA THR A 134 -16.14 -8.59 -27.96
C THR A 134 -16.29 -9.26 -26.59
N ARG A 135 -15.77 -8.65 -25.51
CA ARG A 135 -15.89 -9.17 -24.14
C ARG A 135 -17.33 -9.13 -23.64
N ILE A 136 -18.05 -8.03 -23.94
CA ILE A 136 -19.48 -7.90 -23.62
C ILE A 136 -20.28 -8.99 -24.33
N GLU A 137 -20.11 -9.18 -25.65
CA GLU A 137 -20.83 -10.20 -26.42
C GLU A 137 -20.55 -11.63 -25.88
N ALA A 138 -19.30 -11.93 -25.56
CA ALA A 138 -18.93 -13.21 -24.95
C ALA A 138 -19.63 -13.45 -23.61
N PHE A 139 -19.64 -12.40 -22.75
CA PHE A 139 -20.31 -12.46 -21.45
C PHE A 139 -21.83 -12.65 -21.61
N LEU A 140 -22.49 -11.83 -22.46
CA LEU A 140 -23.92 -11.95 -22.70
C LEU A 140 -24.31 -13.31 -23.25
N ASN A 141 -23.51 -13.87 -24.17
CA ASN A 141 -23.71 -15.21 -24.68
C ASN A 141 -23.60 -16.27 -23.57
N SER A 142 -22.66 -16.14 -22.68
CA SER A 142 -22.52 -17.04 -21.52
C SER A 142 -23.74 -17.02 -20.59
N LEU A 143 -24.39 -15.87 -20.45
CA LEU A 143 -25.58 -15.70 -19.62
C LEU A 143 -26.83 -16.35 -20.28
N GLN A 144 -26.94 -16.33 -21.62
CA GLN A 144 -28.09 -16.90 -22.33
C GLN A 144 -28.25 -18.41 -22.07
N HIS A 145 -27.14 -19.12 -21.85
CA HIS A 145 -27.14 -20.56 -21.62
C HIS A 145 -27.38 -20.97 -20.15
N ARG A 146 -27.58 -19.98 -19.26
CA ARG A 146 -27.85 -20.26 -17.85
C ARG A 146 -29.33 -20.58 -17.62
N PRO A 147 -29.60 -21.61 -16.82
CA PRO A 147 -30.99 -22.00 -16.53
C PRO A 147 -31.72 -20.88 -15.77
N ALA A 148 -33.03 -20.82 -15.93
CA ALA A 148 -33.91 -20.01 -15.11
C ALA A 148 -33.85 -20.49 -13.65
N VAL A 149 -33.82 -19.56 -12.71
CA VAL A 149 -33.77 -19.86 -11.28
C VAL A 149 -35.02 -19.28 -10.62
N ALA A 150 -35.58 -20.00 -9.64
CA ALA A 150 -36.68 -19.47 -8.87
C ALA A 150 -36.32 -18.14 -8.19
N LEU A 151 -37.20 -17.17 -8.35
CA LEU A 151 -36.98 -15.84 -7.73
C LEU A 151 -37.24 -15.92 -6.23
N PRO A 152 -36.43 -15.25 -5.42
CA PRO A 152 -36.78 -15.00 -4.03
C PRO A 152 -38.05 -14.11 -3.98
N THR A 153 -38.92 -14.37 -3.03
CA THR A 153 -40.17 -13.63 -2.86
C THR A 153 -39.94 -12.17 -2.45
N ASP A 154 -38.85 -11.94 -1.73
CA ASP A 154 -38.39 -10.60 -1.34
C ASP A 154 -36.86 -10.55 -1.40
N PHE A 155 -36.31 -9.40 -1.82
CA PHE A 155 -34.89 -9.11 -1.74
C PHE A 155 -34.58 -8.65 -0.29
N ASN A 156 -34.22 -9.63 0.55
CA ASN A 156 -33.93 -9.35 1.96
C ASN A 156 -32.43 -9.22 2.21
N ILE A 157 -31.98 -8.00 2.55
CA ILE A 157 -30.58 -7.72 2.90
C ILE A 157 -30.14 -8.44 4.18
N GLU A 158 -31.08 -8.75 5.10
CA GLU A 158 -30.78 -9.50 6.33
C GLU A 158 -30.34 -10.96 6.09
N GLN A 159 -30.55 -11.46 4.87
CA GLN A 159 -30.10 -12.81 4.46
C GLN A 159 -28.71 -12.82 3.82
N VAL A 160 -28.10 -11.65 3.66
CA VAL A 160 -26.73 -11.57 3.12
C VAL A 160 -25.75 -11.78 4.26
N ASP A 161 -24.97 -12.85 4.15
CA ASP A 161 -23.98 -13.20 5.17
C ASP A 161 -22.83 -12.18 5.22
N ILE A 162 -22.51 -11.72 6.41
CA ILE A 162 -21.33 -10.93 6.72
C ILE A 162 -20.36 -11.86 7.47
N HIS A 163 -19.14 -11.97 6.96
CA HIS A 163 -18.10 -12.82 7.53
C HIS A 163 -17.03 -11.97 8.21
N PRO A 164 -17.14 -11.69 9.53
CA PRO A 164 -16.14 -10.89 10.23
C PRO A 164 -14.74 -11.45 10.01
N CYS A 165 -13.82 -10.58 9.63
CA CYS A 165 -12.45 -10.98 9.39
C CYS A 165 -11.50 -9.92 9.95
N HIS A 166 -11.07 -10.16 11.18
CA HIS A 166 -10.09 -9.34 11.86
C HIS A 166 -8.73 -10.03 11.77
N LEU A 167 -7.76 -9.35 11.19
CA LEU A 167 -6.39 -9.83 11.15
C LEU A 167 -5.72 -9.58 12.51
N PRO A 168 -5.01 -10.58 13.08
CA PRO A 168 -4.27 -10.39 14.33
C PRO A 168 -3.24 -9.27 14.17
N ALA A 169 -3.10 -8.47 15.21
CA ALA A 169 -2.13 -7.36 15.22
C ALA A 169 -0.85 -7.71 16.02
N VAL A 170 -0.91 -8.75 16.86
CA VAL A 170 0.20 -9.20 17.72
C VAL A 170 0.54 -10.64 17.35
N PRO A 171 1.83 -10.97 17.14
CA PRO A 171 2.23 -12.34 16.81
C PRO A 171 2.08 -13.28 18.01
N GLU A 172 1.74 -14.53 17.71
CA GLU A 172 1.77 -15.63 18.65
C GLU A 172 3.21 -16.14 18.82
N LYS A 173 3.57 -16.60 20.01
CA LYS A 173 4.94 -17.06 20.31
C LYS A 173 5.24 -18.49 19.83
N ASP A 174 4.20 -19.25 19.56
CA ASP A 174 4.31 -20.66 19.19
C ASP A 174 4.64 -20.88 17.69
N PHE A 175 4.57 -19.83 16.89
CA PHE A 175 4.84 -19.88 15.45
C PHE A 175 5.94 -18.90 15.04
N PRO A 176 6.81 -19.27 14.09
CA PRO A 176 7.81 -18.34 13.58
C PRO A 176 7.16 -17.14 12.89
N LEU A 177 7.70 -15.95 13.15
CA LEU A 177 7.27 -14.69 12.52
C LEU A 177 8.26 -14.28 11.43
N TRP A 178 7.77 -14.13 10.21
CA TRP A 178 8.55 -13.64 9.09
C TRP A 178 8.25 -12.16 8.82
N LEU A 179 9.30 -11.33 8.83
CA LEU A 179 9.24 -9.92 8.50
C LEU A 179 9.55 -9.73 7.01
N PRO A 180 8.90 -8.78 6.31
CA PRO A 180 9.32 -8.42 4.96
C PRO A 180 10.77 -7.92 4.96
N PRO A 181 11.49 -8.01 3.82
CA PRO A 181 12.82 -7.47 3.71
C PRO A 181 12.74 -5.93 3.73
N LEU A 182 13.23 -5.32 4.82
CA LEU A 182 13.22 -3.87 5.06
C LEU A 182 14.65 -3.29 5.06
N GLY A 183 15.55 -3.88 4.28
CA GLY A 183 16.95 -3.44 4.20
C GLY A 183 17.60 -3.40 5.59
N GLU A 184 18.27 -2.30 5.91
CA GLU A 184 19.02 -2.13 7.17
C GLU A 184 18.13 -2.14 8.45
N TYR A 185 16.81 -1.99 8.32
CA TYR A 185 15.89 -2.11 9.47
C TYR A 185 15.61 -3.56 9.86
N THR A 186 15.82 -4.52 8.96
CA THR A 186 15.34 -5.89 9.14
C THR A 186 15.95 -6.57 10.36
N ALA A 187 17.26 -6.43 10.55
CA ALA A 187 17.98 -7.09 11.65
C ALA A 187 17.50 -6.60 13.02
N SER A 188 17.41 -5.28 13.21
CA SER A 188 17.01 -4.67 14.49
C SER A 188 15.51 -4.88 14.80
N LEU A 189 14.64 -4.85 13.79
CA LEU A 189 13.23 -5.18 13.95
C LEU A 189 13.04 -6.67 14.31
N THR A 190 13.80 -7.57 13.68
CA THR A 190 13.82 -8.99 14.06
C THR A 190 14.29 -9.15 15.51
N GLY A 191 15.34 -8.41 15.92
CA GLY A 191 15.83 -8.34 17.29
C GLY A 191 14.78 -7.84 18.29
N TYR A 192 13.98 -6.85 17.90
CA TYR A 192 12.87 -6.33 18.71
C TYR A 192 11.84 -7.43 19.03
N PHE A 193 11.42 -8.22 18.05
CA PHE A 193 10.47 -9.31 18.27
C PHE A 193 11.08 -10.46 19.08
N ARG A 194 12.34 -10.81 18.81
CA ARG A 194 13.07 -11.83 19.58
C ARG A 194 13.22 -11.47 21.06
N ALA A 195 13.45 -10.19 21.36
CA ALA A 195 13.50 -9.70 22.74
C ALA A 195 12.15 -9.85 23.48
N GLN A 196 11.04 -10.03 22.77
CA GLN A 196 9.72 -10.30 23.31
C GLN A 196 9.39 -11.81 23.37
N GLY A 197 10.33 -12.66 22.99
CA GLY A 197 10.17 -14.12 22.99
C GLY A 197 9.44 -14.66 21.75
N VAL A 198 9.40 -13.89 20.66
CA VAL A 198 8.87 -14.34 19.36
C VAL A 198 10.03 -14.89 18.53
N ASP A 199 9.87 -16.06 17.92
CA ASP A 199 10.85 -16.61 16.97
C ASP A 199 10.72 -15.87 15.62
N ALA A 200 11.46 -14.75 15.49
CA ALA A 200 11.33 -13.83 14.37
C ALA A 200 12.47 -14.00 13.36
N HIS A 201 12.13 -13.97 12.08
CA HIS A 201 13.03 -14.15 10.95
C HIS A 201 12.77 -13.07 9.87
N ALA A 202 13.75 -12.86 9.02
CA ALA A 202 13.59 -12.04 7.81
C ALA A 202 13.21 -12.92 6.62
N LEU A 203 12.24 -12.50 5.83
CA LEU A 203 12.05 -13.06 4.50
C LEU A 203 13.30 -12.81 3.67
N PRO A 204 13.68 -13.77 2.79
CA PRO A 204 14.78 -13.55 1.84
C PRO A 204 14.54 -12.30 0.98
N HIS A 205 15.64 -11.75 0.45
CA HIS A 205 15.55 -10.69 -0.56
C HIS A 205 14.66 -11.11 -1.73
N LEU A 206 13.96 -10.14 -2.31
CA LEU A 206 13.03 -10.38 -3.39
C LEU A 206 13.77 -11.04 -4.59
N SER A 207 13.44 -12.30 -4.85
CA SER A 207 13.96 -13.02 -6.01
C SER A 207 13.02 -12.89 -7.20
N ALA A 208 13.54 -13.11 -8.42
CA ALA A 208 12.71 -13.17 -9.62
C ALA A 208 11.61 -14.26 -9.51
N HIS A 209 11.90 -15.39 -8.84
CA HIS A 209 10.90 -16.43 -8.57
C HIS A 209 9.80 -15.92 -7.64
N ALA A 210 10.15 -15.33 -6.50
CA ALA A 210 9.16 -14.78 -5.57
C ALA A 210 8.27 -13.74 -6.26
N LEU A 211 8.87 -12.82 -7.02
CA LEU A 211 8.09 -11.82 -7.75
C LEU A 211 7.18 -12.46 -8.81
N SER A 212 7.64 -13.50 -9.50
CA SER A 212 6.81 -14.25 -10.47
C SER A 212 5.59 -14.90 -9.79
N LEU A 213 5.76 -15.47 -8.59
CA LEU A 213 4.65 -16.02 -7.81
C LEU A 213 3.63 -14.94 -7.45
N GLY A 214 4.08 -13.80 -6.97
CA GLY A 214 3.21 -12.67 -6.66
C GLY A 214 2.49 -12.13 -7.89
N ARG A 215 3.20 -11.94 -9.01
CA ARG A 215 2.62 -11.47 -10.29
C ARG A 215 1.60 -12.43 -10.88
N ALA A 216 1.71 -13.72 -10.64
CA ALA A 216 0.72 -14.71 -11.10
C ALA A 216 -0.66 -14.54 -10.43
N GLU A 217 -0.71 -13.94 -9.25
CA GLU A 217 -1.93 -13.71 -8.49
C GLU A 217 -2.46 -12.26 -8.60
N THR A 218 -1.76 -11.39 -9.30
CA THR A 218 -2.04 -9.96 -9.37
C THR A 218 -2.41 -9.53 -10.78
N GLY A 219 -3.05 -8.36 -10.92
CA GLY A 219 -3.28 -7.73 -12.22
C GLY A 219 -2.06 -6.96 -12.71
N ALA A 220 -2.18 -6.35 -13.89
CA ALA A 220 -1.05 -5.70 -14.55
C ALA A 220 -0.60 -4.38 -13.91
N LYS A 221 -1.41 -3.76 -13.07
CA LYS A 221 -1.17 -2.39 -12.58
C LYS A 221 -1.20 -2.26 -11.04
N GLU A 222 -1.09 -3.38 -10.31
CA GLU A 222 -0.85 -3.30 -8.89
C GLU A 222 0.53 -2.72 -8.60
N TYR A 223 0.60 -1.94 -7.53
CA TYR A 223 1.86 -1.37 -7.05
C TYR A 223 2.87 -2.46 -6.71
N LEU A 224 4.10 -2.31 -7.17
CA LEU A 224 5.17 -3.29 -6.99
C LEU A 224 5.32 -3.86 -5.57
N PRO A 225 5.12 -3.09 -4.47
CA PRO A 225 5.17 -3.65 -3.12
C PRO A 225 4.18 -4.80 -2.89
N PHE A 226 2.99 -4.75 -3.48
CA PHE A 226 1.97 -5.79 -3.27
C PHE A 226 2.40 -7.16 -3.83
N PRO A 227 2.71 -7.34 -5.13
CA PRO A 227 3.21 -8.61 -5.64
C PRO A 227 4.54 -9.04 -5.02
N ALA A 228 5.39 -8.11 -4.58
CA ALA A 228 6.64 -8.43 -3.90
C ALA A 228 6.38 -9.08 -2.52
N LEU A 229 5.50 -8.48 -1.70
CA LEU A 229 5.13 -9.02 -0.38
C LEU A 229 4.41 -10.37 -0.53
N LEU A 230 3.40 -10.46 -1.38
CA LEU A 230 2.68 -11.70 -1.64
C LEU A 230 3.61 -12.80 -2.14
N GLY A 231 4.48 -12.48 -3.11
CA GLY A 231 5.43 -13.44 -3.66
C GLY A 231 6.47 -13.92 -2.65
N GLY A 232 6.92 -13.06 -1.75
CA GLY A 232 7.80 -13.43 -0.64
C GLY A 232 7.15 -14.44 0.31
N ILE A 233 5.87 -14.24 0.65
CA ILE A 233 5.08 -15.17 1.46
C ILE A 233 4.94 -16.52 0.75
N LEU A 234 4.53 -16.51 -0.53
CA LEU A 234 4.32 -17.73 -1.30
C LEU A 234 5.63 -18.52 -1.47
N ALA A 235 6.74 -17.84 -1.78
CA ALA A 235 8.04 -18.47 -1.92
C ALA A 235 8.54 -19.09 -0.59
N GLN A 236 8.26 -18.44 0.54
CA GLN A 236 8.59 -19.00 1.86
C GLN A 236 7.75 -20.24 2.17
N GLN A 237 6.46 -20.23 1.85
CA GLN A 237 5.58 -21.39 2.04
C GLN A 237 5.91 -22.55 1.09
N GLU A 238 6.43 -22.28 -0.12
CA GLU A 238 6.98 -23.32 -0.99
C GLU A 238 8.27 -23.94 -0.43
N ALA A 239 9.12 -23.13 0.18
CA ALA A 239 10.38 -23.58 0.78
C ALA A 239 10.17 -24.34 2.09
N ASP A 240 9.25 -23.89 2.91
CA ASP A 240 8.87 -24.50 4.18
C ASP A 240 7.36 -24.38 4.40
N PRO A 241 6.58 -25.45 4.19
CA PRO A 241 5.13 -25.45 4.33
C PRO A 241 4.65 -25.53 5.79
N ALA A 242 5.53 -25.46 6.78
CA ALA A 242 5.14 -25.42 8.18
C ALA A 242 4.29 -24.17 8.51
N PRO A 243 3.43 -24.24 9.55
CA PRO A 243 2.68 -23.07 9.98
C PRO A 243 3.60 -21.91 10.37
N ALA A 244 3.34 -20.74 9.82
CA ALA A 244 4.14 -19.53 10.03
C ALA A 244 3.28 -18.26 10.00
N GLN A 245 3.78 -17.20 10.62
CA GLN A 245 3.18 -15.88 10.65
C GLN A 245 3.99 -14.93 9.78
N PHE A 246 3.30 -13.99 9.11
CA PHE A 246 3.90 -12.99 8.24
C PHE A 246 3.45 -11.59 8.63
N LEU A 247 4.40 -10.70 8.92
CA LEU A 247 4.13 -9.32 9.32
C LEU A 247 3.83 -8.47 8.09
N ILE A 248 2.60 -8.02 7.98
CA ILE A 248 2.13 -7.11 6.92
C ILE A 248 1.37 -5.95 7.56
N PRO A 249 2.07 -4.92 8.04
CA PRO A 249 1.41 -3.75 8.63
C PRO A 249 0.47 -3.09 7.63
N GLN A 250 -0.60 -2.49 8.14
CA GLN A 250 -1.56 -1.73 7.34
C GLN A 250 -1.60 -0.28 7.81
N THR A 251 -2.05 0.61 6.94
CA THR A 251 -2.25 2.03 7.24
C THR A 251 -3.73 2.37 7.12
N GLN A 252 -4.16 3.41 7.83
CA GLN A 252 -5.44 4.07 7.54
C GLN A 252 -5.31 4.97 6.31
N GLY A 253 -6.45 5.30 5.72
CA GLY A 253 -6.49 6.31 4.67
C GLY A 253 -6.62 5.76 3.25
N ALA A 254 -6.28 6.62 2.31
CA ALA A 254 -6.66 6.44 0.90
C ALA A 254 -5.69 5.60 0.08
N GLU A 255 -4.59 5.13 0.65
CA GLU A 255 -3.61 4.34 -0.10
C GLU A 255 -3.96 2.85 -0.17
N ALA A 256 -3.46 2.21 -1.21
CA ALA A 256 -3.71 0.80 -1.47
C ALA A 256 -3.07 -0.13 -0.42
N ASP A 257 -1.97 0.29 0.21
CA ASP A 257 -1.24 -0.48 1.21
C ASP A 257 -2.07 -0.80 2.46
N GLY A 258 -3.05 0.05 2.79
CA GLY A 258 -4.03 -0.23 3.83
C GLY A 258 -4.87 -1.49 3.57
N GLN A 259 -4.93 -1.98 2.33
CA GLN A 259 -5.69 -3.17 1.95
C GLN A 259 -4.80 -4.39 1.65
N TYR A 260 -3.48 -4.25 1.65
CA TYR A 260 -2.58 -5.34 1.25
C TYR A 260 -2.79 -6.61 2.07
N ALA A 261 -2.80 -6.52 3.39
CA ALA A 261 -2.97 -7.68 4.25
C ALA A 261 -4.31 -8.40 3.98
N ARG A 262 -5.39 -7.64 3.80
CA ARG A 262 -6.71 -8.19 3.49
C ARG A 262 -6.73 -8.91 2.16
N VAL A 263 -6.17 -8.31 1.12
CA VAL A 263 -6.12 -8.91 -0.22
C VAL A 263 -5.18 -10.12 -0.24
N ILE A 264 -4.01 -10.05 0.44
CA ILE A 264 -3.13 -11.22 0.60
C ILE A 264 -3.89 -12.36 1.26
N ARG A 265 -4.64 -12.11 2.34
CA ARG A 265 -5.47 -13.14 2.98
C ARG A 265 -6.46 -13.76 1.99
N ALA A 266 -7.16 -12.94 1.21
CA ALA A 266 -8.09 -13.42 0.19
C ALA A 266 -7.40 -14.30 -0.88
N VAL A 267 -6.17 -13.96 -1.27
CA VAL A 267 -5.37 -14.79 -2.21
C VAL A 267 -4.98 -16.12 -1.54
N LEU A 268 -4.47 -16.09 -0.31
CA LEU A 268 -4.07 -17.29 0.42
C LEU A 268 -5.25 -18.24 0.63
N ASP A 269 -6.44 -17.72 0.92
CA ASP A 269 -7.66 -18.51 1.07
C ASP A 269 -8.06 -19.21 -0.24
N ARG A 270 -8.02 -18.49 -1.37
CA ARG A 270 -8.28 -19.10 -2.70
C ARG A 270 -7.28 -20.19 -3.04
N ARG A 271 -6.03 -20.03 -2.66
CA ARG A 271 -4.95 -21.02 -2.84
C ARG A 271 -4.99 -22.15 -1.81
N LYS A 272 -5.83 -22.02 -0.77
CA LYS A 272 -5.90 -22.95 0.36
C LYS A 272 -4.60 -23.05 1.18
N GLU A 273 -3.85 -21.95 1.22
CA GLU A 273 -2.62 -21.81 2.02
C GLU A 273 -2.99 -21.52 3.49
N GLN A 274 -3.41 -22.55 4.20
CA GLN A 274 -3.92 -22.43 5.59
C GLN A 274 -2.80 -22.23 6.61
N ASN A 275 -1.56 -22.57 6.26
CA ASN A 275 -0.40 -22.47 7.15
C ASN A 275 0.23 -21.07 7.19
N ALA A 276 -0.17 -20.17 6.29
CA ALA A 276 0.29 -18.79 6.28
C ALA A 276 -0.71 -17.90 7.04
N GLN A 277 -0.34 -17.46 8.24
CA GLN A 277 -1.12 -16.49 9.02
C GLN A 277 -0.55 -15.09 8.81
N LEU A 278 -1.43 -14.08 8.76
CA LEU A 278 -1.00 -12.68 8.64
C LEU A 278 -1.11 -11.97 9.98
N ILE A 279 -0.05 -11.26 10.36
CA ILE A 279 -0.01 -10.35 11.49
C ILE A 279 -0.03 -8.94 10.92
N SER A 280 -1.10 -8.20 11.19
CA SER A 280 -1.37 -6.94 10.50
C SER A 280 -1.71 -5.81 11.48
N PRO A 281 -0.70 -5.29 12.22
CA PRO A 281 -0.90 -4.12 13.07
C PRO A 281 -1.18 -2.88 12.22
N MET A 282 -2.05 -2.00 12.74
CA MET A 282 -2.27 -0.67 12.18
C MET A 282 -1.08 0.23 12.57
N LEU A 283 -0.42 0.85 11.59
CA LEU A 283 0.76 1.69 11.85
C LEU A 283 0.43 2.90 12.71
N GLU A 284 -0.73 3.53 12.53
CA GLU A 284 -1.18 4.70 13.29
C GLU A 284 -1.37 4.42 14.78
N THR A 285 -1.78 3.20 15.13
CA THR A 285 -2.00 2.78 16.54
C THR A 285 -0.90 1.89 17.07
N LEU A 286 0.15 1.67 16.31
CA LEU A 286 1.26 0.79 16.70
C LEU A 286 1.87 1.13 18.09
N PRO A 287 2.05 2.42 18.48
CA PRO A 287 2.54 2.74 19.82
C PRO A 287 1.64 2.27 20.97
N GLU A 288 0.33 2.22 20.75
CA GLU A 288 -0.63 1.77 21.76
C GLU A 288 -0.57 0.24 21.96
N MET A 289 -0.14 -0.47 20.94
CA MET A 289 -0.07 -1.94 20.90
C MET A 289 1.31 -2.48 21.21
N ALA A 290 2.37 -1.69 21.02
CA ALA A 290 3.73 -2.12 21.25
C ALA A 290 3.98 -2.35 22.75
N GLN A 291 4.44 -3.56 23.10
CA GLN A 291 4.77 -3.89 24.49
C GLN A 291 5.92 -3.03 25.05
N ASN A 292 6.79 -2.53 24.16
CA ASN A 292 7.92 -1.67 24.50
C ASN A 292 8.19 -0.69 23.36
N CYS A 293 7.58 0.49 23.44
CA CYS A 293 7.73 1.56 22.45
C CYS A 293 9.17 2.04 22.29
N ASP A 294 9.92 2.14 23.40
CA ASP A 294 11.35 2.55 23.38
C ASP A 294 12.19 1.55 22.55
N ALA A 295 11.97 0.25 22.77
CA ALA A 295 12.66 -0.80 22.03
C ALA A 295 12.31 -0.80 20.54
N LEU A 296 11.04 -0.63 20.21
CA LEU A 296 10.59 -0.50 18.81
C LEU A 296 11.25 0.71 18.13
N PHE A 297 11.27 1.84 18.82
CA PHE A 297 11.85 3.05 18.26
C PHE A 297 13.37 2.93 18.07
N ARG A 298 14.09 2.31 19.01
CA ARG A 298 15.53 2.02 18.85
C ARG A 298 15.78 1.08 17.66
N ALA A 299 14.91 0.11 17.42
CA ALA A 299 15.03 -0.77 16.27
C ALA A 299 14.88 -0.01 14.93
N LEU A 300 13.98 0.97 14.88
CA LEU A 300 13.82 1.84 13.71
C LEU A 300 15.03 2.77 13.52
N LEU A 301 15.47 3.43 14.60
CA LEU A 301 16.65 4.32 14.58
C LEU A 301 17.92 3.59 14.15
N ALA A 302 18.07 2.32 14.51
CA ALA A 302 19.22 1.51 14.09
C ALA A 302 19.32 1.44 12.56
N GLY A 303 18.22 1.20 11.87
CA GLY A 303 18.19 1.22 10.41
C GLY A 303 18.51 2.59 9.81
N ASP A 304 17.95 3.67 10.39
CA ASP A 304 18.22 5.03 9.93
C ASP A 304 19.70 5.40 10.08
N ILE A 305 20.32 5.02 11.20
CA ILE A 305 21.76 5.26 11.46
C ILE A 305 22.62 4.45 10.47
N LEU A 306 22.27 3.19 10.21
CA LEU A 306 23.00 2.39 9.22
C LEU A 306 22.89 3.00 7.82
N TYR A 307 21.73 3.49 7.41
CA TYR A 307 21.60 4.18 6.11
C TYR A 307 22.35 5.52 6.05
N ALA A 308 22.62 6.14 7.18
CA ALA A 308 23.50 7.32 7.21
C ALA A 308 24.98 6.96 7.02
N ALA A 309 25.39 5.72 7.26
CA ALA A 309 26.73 5.25 7.05
C ALA A 309 27.00 4.91 5.57
N PRO A 310 28.26 5.11 5.08
CA PRO A 310 28.68 4.57 3.80
C PRO A 310 28.41 3.07 3.70
N ALA A 311 27.95 2.61 2.52
CA ALA A 311 27.48 1.22 2.33
C ALA A 311 28.54 0.18 2.75
N ASP A 312 29.82 0.44 2.48
CA ASP A 312 30.96 -0.43 2.84
C ASP A 312 31.24 -0.52 4.35
N LYS A 313 30.63 0.35 5.16
CA LYS A 313 30.81 0.40 6.62
C LYS A 313 29.63 -0.17 7.41
N ARG A 314 28.46 -0.32 6.79
CA ARG A 314 27.23 -0.74 7.48
C ARG A 314 27.37 -2.07 8.20
N ALA A 315 27.97 -3.07 7.53
CA ALA A 315 28.20 -4.39 8.10
C ALA A 315 29.15 -4.35 9.32
N ASP A 316 30.24 -3.56 9.25
CA ASP A 316 31.18 -3.42 10.35
C ASP A 316 30.56 -2.73 11.57
N ILE A 317 29.69 -1.74 11.33
CA ILE A 317 28.98 -1.01 12.40
C ILE A 317 27.95 -1.93 13.04
N SER A 318 27.09 -2.58 12.26
CA SER A 318 26.05 -3.47 12.76
C SER A 318 26.62 -4.69 13.49
N ALA A 319 27.80 -5.19 13.11
CA ALA A 319 28.45 -6.28 13.79
C ALA A 319 28.89 -5.96 15.24
N GLN A 320 28.96 -4.68 15.60
CA GLN A 320 29.29 -4.21 16.95
C GLN A 320 28.05 -4.09 17.84
N TRP A 321 26.86 -4.30 17.31
CA TRP A 321 25.61 -4.12 18.00
C TRP A 321 25.06 -5.45 18.53
N ASP A 322 24.33 -5.37 19.63
CA ASP A 322 23.39 -6.42 19.98
C ASP A 322 22.28 -6.52 18.92
N ALA A 323 21.55 -7.62 18.89
CA ALA A 323 20.45 -7.81 17.93
C ALA A 323 19.41 -6.66 17.98
N LEU A 324 19.27 -6.03 19.15
CA LEU A 324 18.54 -4.78 19.35
C LEU A 324 19.49 -3.80 20.08
N PRO A 325 20.08 -2.81 19.39
CA PRO A 325 21.08 -1.94 20.01
C PRO A 325 20.50 -1.06 21.12
N GLY A 326 21.32 -0.83 22.14
CA GLY A 326 21.04 0.14 23.20
C GLY A 326 21.30 1.58 22.77
N TRP A 327 20.82 2.54 23.55
CA TRP A 327 21.02 3.97 23.26
C TRP A 327 22.50 4.36 23.12
N GLU A 328 23.38 3.83 24.00
CA GLU A 328 24.82 4.11 23.94
C GLU A 328 25.45 3.62 22.63
N GLN A 329 25.06 2.44 22.14
CA GLN A 329 25.53 1.90 20.86
C GLN A 329 25.07 2.78 19.68
N LEU A 330 23.81 3.23 19.69
CA LEU A 330 23.27 4.12 18.66
C LEU A 330 23.99 5.47 18.64
N HIS A 331 24.19 6.12 19.79
CA HIS A 331 24.92 7.39 19.90
C HIS A 331 26.39 7.26 19.52
N THR A 332 27.04 6.15 19.90
CA THR A 332 28.45 5.90 19.51
C THR A 332 28.58 5.76 18.01
N ALA A 333 27.71 4.94 17.38
CA ALA A 333 27.71 4.78 15.93
C ALA A 333 27.40 6.11 15.21
N ALA A 334 26.43 6.89 15.70
CA ALA A 334 26.10 8.20 15.11
C ALA A 334 27.32 9.14 15.11
N ARG A 335 28.05 9.22 16.23
CA ARG A 335 29.29 10.05 16.32
C ARG A 335 30.39 9.53 15.39
N GLU A 336 30.60 8.22 15.31
CA GLU A 336 31.59 7.61 14.42
C GLU A 336 31.27 7.91 12.96
N ILE A 337 30.00 7.75 12.55
CA ILE A 337 29.52 8.06 11.20
C ILE A 337 29.68 9.54 10.89
N GLY A 338 29.29 10.43 11.83
CA GLY A 338 29.39 11.87 11.68
C GLY A 338 30.81 12.37 11.52
N ALA A 339 31.81 11.64 12.06
CA ALA A 339 33.22 11.94 11.90
C ALA A 339 33.81 11.49 10.54
N LEU A 340 33.08 10.69 9.76
CA LEU A 340 33.54 10.23 8.45
C LEU A 340 33.50 11.38 7.44
N LEU A 341 34.61 11.57 6.73
CA LEU A 341 34.66 12.50 5.60
C LEU A 341 34.03 11.81 4.38
N THR A 342 32.86 12.25 3.98
CA THR A 342 32.21 11.81 2.76
C THR A 342 32.60 12.72 1.59
N LYS A 343 32.81 12.10 0.45
CA LYS A 343 33.02 12.76 -0.85
C LYS A 343 31.80 12.44 -1.71
N GLY A 344 31.53 13.29 -2.69
CA GLY A 344 30.40 13.11 -3.59
C GLY A 344 29.27 14.12 -3.32
N ARG A 345 28.29 14.09 -4.19
CA ARG A 345 27.10 14.93 -4.06
C ARG A 345 26.19 14.35 -3.01
N ARG A 346 25.47 15.22 -2.32
CA ARG A 346 24.41 14.79 -1.42
C ARG A 346 23.10 14.74 -2.18
N ILE A 347 22.48 13.57 -2.22
CA ILE A 347 21.25 13.27 -2.93
C ILE A 347 20.22 12.87 -1.89
N ALA A 348 19.10 13.61 -1.79
CA ALA A 348 17.97 13.20 -0.97
C ALA A 348 17.18 12.09 -1.67
N ALA A 349 16.79 11.06 -0.94
CA ALA A 349 15.87 10.02 -1.39
C ALA A 349 14.63 9.98 -0.49
N VAL A 350 13.47 10.31 -1.05
CA VAL A 350 12.19 10.38 -0.34
C VAL A 350 11.15 9.54 -1.07
N GLY A 351 10.41 8.70 -0.38
CA GLY A 351 9.45 7.84 -1.07
C GLY A 351 8.67 6.92 -0.16
N THR A 352 8.01 5.96 -0.78
CA THR A 352 7.33 4.87 -0.08
C THR A 352 8.36 4.03 0.67
N PRO A 353 8.15 3.69 1.96
CA PRO A 353 9.16 3.00 2.77
C PRO A 353 9.75 1.75 2.11
N LEU A 354 8.90 0.87 1.55
CA LEU A 354 9.38 -0.33 0.86
C LEU A 354 10.20 -0.02 -0.40
N CYS A 355 9.92 1.10 -1.07
CA CYS A 355 10.73 1.55 -2.22
C CYS A 355 12.08 2.12 -1.79
N LEU A 356 12.19 2.68 -0.59
CA LEU A 356 13.45 3.20 -0.04
C LEU A 356 14.36 2.12 0.56
N THR A 357 13.86 0.91 0.71
CA THR A 357 14.60 -0.20 1.29
C THR A 357 14.95 -1.25 0.22
N GLU A 358 14.16 -2.29 0.11
CA GLU A 358 14.51 -3.48 -0.69
C GLU A 358 14.14 -3.38 -2.16
N LEU A 359 12.98 -2.75 -2.47
CA LEU A 359 12.49 -2.71 -3.85
C LEU A 359 13.23 -1.71 -4.74
N ASP A 360 13.94 -0.77 -4.14
CA ASP A 360 14.73 0.24 -4.84
C ASP A 360 16.23 -0.06 -4.88
N SER A 361 16.65 -1.16 -4.25
CA SER A 361 18.06 -1.50 -3.99
C SER A 361 18.97 -1.40 -5.23
N GLY A 362 18.42 -1.61 -6.42
CA GLY A 362 19.14 -1.43 -7.66
C GLY A 362 19.57 0.02 -7.95
N VAL A 363 18.76 0.98 -7.56
CA VAL A 363 18.98 2.41 -7.89
C VAL A 363 19.85 3.11 -6.84
N LEU A 364 19.39 3.13 -5.60
CA LEU A 364 20.10 3.85 -4.54
C LEU A 364 21.43 3.21 -4.19
N ALA A 365 21.49 1.88 -4.15
CA ALA A 365 22.75 1.15 -3.93
C ALA A 365 23.78 1.40 -5.05
N ALA A 366 23.34 1.52 -6.30
CA ALA A 366 24.24 1.84 -7.41
C ALA A 366 24.77 3.28 -7.31
N LEU A 367 23.97 4.25 -6.91
CA LEU A 367 24.42 5.62 -6.65
C LEU A 367 25.46 5.67 -5.52
N GLU A 368 25.22 4.95 -4.43
CA GLU A 368 26.19 4.80 -3.33
C GLU A 368 27.51 4.15 -3.81
N ALA A 369 27.44 3.14 -4.67
CA ALA A 369 28.60 2.50 -5.28
C ALA A 369 29.38 3.43 -6.24
N GLU A 370 28.70 4.38 -6.88
CA GLU A 370 29.29 5.43 -7.70
C GLU A 370 29.93 6.54 -6.84
N GLY A 371 29.80 6.47 -5.51
CA GLY A 371 30.39 7.42 -4.55
C GLY A 371 29.50 8.60 -4.19
N GLU A 372 28.21 8.57 -4.55
CA GLU A 372 27.26 9.58 -4.13
C GLU A 372 26.82 9.34 -2.68
N GLN A 373 26.52 10.42 -1.97
CA GLN A 373 25.98 10.36 -0.62
C GLN A 373 24.44 10.40 -0.68
N VAL A 374 23.81 9.27 -0.43
CA VAL A 374 22.33 9.16 -0.45
C VAL A 374 21.76 9.36 0.94
N LEU A 375 21.06 10.48 1.14
CA LEU A 375 20.31 10.78 2.36
C LEU A 375 18.87 10.23 2.22
N ARG A 376 18.64 9.03 2.73
CA ARG A 376 17.30 8.39 2.69
C ARG A 376 16.41 8.97 3.79
N ALA A 377 15.17 9.33 3.45
CA ALA A 377 14.19 9.77 4.44
C ALA A 377 14.04 8.75 5.56
N PRO A 378 14.25 9.13 6.84
CA PRO A 378 14.28 8.18 7.95
C PRO A 378 12.90 7.57 8.22
N LEU A 379 12.85 6.25 8.40
CA LEU A 379 11.59 5.55 8.71
C LEU A 379 11.09 5.88 10.12
N SER A 380 12.00 6.03 11.08
CA SER A 380 11.63 6.44 12.44
C SER A 380 10.98 7.83 12.48
N GLU A 381 11.49 8.76 11.70
CA GLU A 381 10.93 10.12 11.60
C GLU A 381 9.56 10.10 10.88
N ALA A 382 9.43 9.28 9.82
CA ALA A 382 8.17 9.12 9.11
C ALA A 382 7.07 8.55 10.00
N LEU A 383 7.39 7.55 10.82
CA LEU A 383 6.44 6.96 11.78
C LEU A 383 6.16 7.91 12.95
N TRP A 384 7.18 8.62 13.46
CA TRP A 384 6.98 9.65 14.47
C TRP A 384 6.04 10.76 13.96
N PHE A 385 6.22 11.23 12.73
CA PHE A 385 5.34 12.20 12.08
C PHE A 385 3.91 11.67 11.99
N LEU A 386 3.74 10.43 11.52
CA LEU A 386 2.45 9.77 11.42
C LEU A 386 1.75 9.68 12.78
N TRP A 387 2.47 9.27 13.82
CA TRP A 387 1.92 9.15 15.17
C TRP A 387 1.54 10.49 15.77
N LYS A 388 2.35 11.51 15.56
CA LYS A 388 2.07 12.86 16.04
C LYS A 388 0.91 13.52 15.28
N ASP A 389 0.80 13.29 13.98
CA ASP A 389 -0.29 13.80 13.14
C ASP A 389 -1.66 13.18 13.51
N ASN A 390 -1.64 11.96 14.05
CA ASN A 390 -2.84 11.23 14.52
C ASN A 390 -3.03 11.26 16.05
N LEU A 391 -2.23 12.03 16.76
CA LEU A 391 -2.28 12.08 18.22
C LEU A 391 -3.56 12.78 18.70
N ASP A 392 -4.34 12.07 19.51
CA ASP A 392 -5.33 12.72 20.39
C ASP A 392 -4.58 13.34 21.58
N GLU A 393 -4.65 14.68 21.72
CA GLU A 393 -3.95 15.43 22.76
C GLU A 393 -4.22 14.93 24.21
N ASN A 394 -5.27 14.15 24.40
CA ASN A 394 -5.66 13.58 25.69
C ASN A 394 -5.05 12.21 25.97
N LYS A 395 -4.26 11.63 25.05
CA LYS A 395 -3.67 10.31 25.24
C LYS A 395 -2.30 10.36 25.94
N PRO A 396 -1.93 9.31 26.74
CA PRO A 396 -0.66 9.25 27.49
C PRO A 396 0.61 9.24 26.62
N SER A 397 0.48 9.02 25.32
CA SER A 397 1.59 8.89 24.36
C SER A 397 2.32 10.19 24.03
N ALA A 398 1.79 11.36 24.37
CA ALA A 398 2.41 12.66 24.03
C ALA A 398 3.84 12.81 24.57
N GLY A 399 4.07 12.51 25.84
CA GLY A 399 5.39 12.65 26.46
C GLY A 399 6.46 11.71 25.89
N TRP A 400 6.04 10.55 25.39
CA TRP A 400 6.92 9.61 24.70
C TRP A 400 7.30 10.10 23.31
N LEU A 401 6.37 10.67 22.54
CA LEU A 401 6.67 11.29 21.24
C LEU A 401 7.66 12.44 21.33
N ASP A 402 7.56 13.27 22.40
CA ASP A 402 8.53 14.33 22.67
C ASP A 402 9.93 13.77 23.02
N GLN A 403 9.97 12.63 23.69
CA GLN A 403 11.25 11.95 23.95
C GLN A 403 11.87 11.43 22.64
N MET A 404 11.08 10.82 21.77
CA MET A 404 11.53 10.35 20.44
C MET A 404 12.09 11.53 19.62
N GLN A 405 11.39 12.65 19.58
CA GLN A 405 11.84 13.86 18.87
C GLN A 405 13.20 14.33 19.38
N ARG A 406 13.39 14.40 20.71
CA ARG A 406 14.68 14.77 21.31
C ARG A 406 15.81 13.81 20.93
N GLN A 407 15.52 12.51 20.90
CA GLN A 407 16.51 11.49 20.50
C GLN A 407 16.89 11.63 19.01
N MET A 408 15.93 11.78 18.13
CA MET A 408 16.20 12.03 16.69
C MET A 408 17.04 13.29 16.49
N GLN A 409 16.73 14.38 17.18
CA GLN A 409 17.48 15.63 17.10
C GLN A 409 18.93 15.45 17.61
N THR A 410 19.11 14.72 18.70
CA THR A 410 20.46 14.46 19.26
C THR A 410 21.28 13.60 18.29
N LEU A 411 20.70 12.50 17.79
CA LEU A 411 21.36 11.62 16.80
C LEU A 411 21.61 12.35 15.49
N GLY A 412 20.68 13.20 15.04
CA GLY A 412 20.86 14.04 13.86
C GLY A 412 22.06 14.98 13.98
N ASN A 413 22.24 15.62 15.16
CA ASN A 413 23.37 16.46 15.44
C ASN A 413 24.70 15.67 15.47
N GLU A 414 24.71 14.46 16.05
CA GLU A 414 25.87 13.56 16.08
C GLU A 414 26.26 13.06 14.70
N LEU A 415 25.28 12.73 13.84
CA LEU A 415 25.49 12.34 12.44
C LEU A 415 25.98 13.54 11.57
N GLY A 416 25.64 14.76 11.95
CA GLY A 416 26.06 15.97 11.23
C GLY A 416 25.62 15.96 9.75
N ALA A 417 26.56 16.11 8.84
CA ALA A 417 26.30 16.17 7.40
C ALA A 417 25.76 14.85 6.80
N GLN A 418 25.86 13.73 7.53
CA GLN A 418 25.35 12.41 7.13
C GLN A 418 23.87 12.25 7.50
N SER A 419 23.33 13.16 8.33
CA SER A 419 21.97 13.06 8.83
C SER A 419 20.94 13.35 7.76
N ALA A 420 19.95 12.45 7.64
CA ALA A 420 18.72 12.72 6.92
C ALA A 420 17.59 13.19 7.85
N PHE A 421 17.77 13.19 9.17
CA PHE A 421 16.78 13.76 10.10
C PHE A 421 16.59 15.26 9.87
N ALA A 422 15.38 15.77 10.06
CA ALA A 422 15.12 17.19 10.04
C ALA A 422 15.88 17.89 11.19
N GLU A 423 16.42 19.08 10.92
CA GLU A 423 17.07 19.89 11.96
C GLU A 423 16.09 20.29 13.06
N ASP A 424 14.86 20.58 12.65
CA ASP A 424 13.71 20.78 13.53
C ASP A 424 12.51 20.04 12.94
N ALA A 425 12.09 18.96 13.61
CA ALA A 425 11.02 18.11 13.15
C ALA A 425 9.64 18.82 13.10
N GLU A 426 9.42 19.87 13.89
CA GLU A 426 8.17 20.67 13.83
C GLU A 426 8.05 21.43 12.50
N THR A 427 9.16 21.77 11.88
CA THR A 427 9.18 22.40 10.55
C THR A 427 8.50 21.51 9.49
N LEU A 428 8.57 20.19 9.64
CA LEU A 428 7.88 19.26 8.72
C LEU A 428 6.37 19.47 8.74
N PHE A 429 5.76 19.68 9.90
CA PHE A 429 4.32 19.98 10.00
C PHE A 429 3.97 21.32 9.34
N LEU A 430 4.77 22.35 9.55
CA LEU A 430 4.53 23.66 8.92
C LEU A 430 4.56 23.56 7.39
N ILE A 431 5.50 22.80 6.83
CA ILE A 431 5.60 22.58 5.39
C ILE A 431 4.40 21.74 4.91
N ALA A 432 4.08 20.65 5.60
CA ALA A 432 2.96 19.79 5.27
C ALA A 432 1.61 20.53 5.28
N ASP A 433 1.35 21.32 6.33
CA ASP A 433 0.13 22.10 6.48
C ASP A 433 -0.05 23.16 5.41
N SER A 434 1.06 23.74 4.93
CA SER A 434 1.01 24.74 3.87
C SER A 434 0.55 24.18 2.51
N ALA A 435 0.83 22.90 2.23
CA ALA A 435 0.55 22.26 0.95
C ALA A 435 -0.60 21.23 0.99
N LEU A 436 -0.67 20.47 2.09
CA LEU A 436 -1.52 19.28 2.24
C LEU A 436 -2.20 19.25 3.64
N PRO A 437 -2.98 20.29 4.05
CA PRO A 437 -3.46 20.43 5.42
C PRO A 437 -4.35 19.28 5.90
N ASN A 438 -5.08 18.62 5.00
CA ASN A 438 -6.06 17.57 5.34
C ASN A 438 -5.88 16.31 4.49
N PHE A 439 -4.67 16.05 4.00
CA PHE A 439 -4.42 14.88 3.18
C PHE A 439 -4.14 13.66 4.05
N SER A 440 -4.98 12.63 3.94
CA SER A 440 -4.73 11.34 4.57
C SER A 440 -4.44 10.28 3.50
N GLY A 441 -3.21 9.83 3.43
CA GLY A 441 -2.82 8.77 2.50
C GLY A 441 -1.31 8.66 2.34
N GLY A 442 -0.79 7.46 2.42
CA GLY A 442 0.53 7.02 2.02
C GLY A 442 1.70 7.84 2.53
N ASN A 443 1.64 8.35 3.75
CA ASN A 443 2.65 9.30 4.26
C ASN A 443 2.85 10.55 3.38
N GLY A 444 1.86 10.92 2.56
CA GLY A 444 1.99 12.01 1.59
C GLY A 444 2.41 13.33 2.21
N ARG A 445 1.85 13.69 3.38
CA ARG A 445 2.21 14.89 4.13
C ARG A 445 3.69 14.89 4.53
N TYR A 446 4.15 13.79 5.11
CA TYR A 446 5.56 13.61 5.48
C TYR A 446 6.47 13.64 4.24
N ARG A 447 6.15 12.88 3.20
CA ARG A 447 6.95 12.80 1.96
C ARG A 447 7.13 14.17 1.30
N TYR A 448 6.05 14.95 1.21
CA TYR A 448 6.12 16.32 0.70
C TYR A 448 7.05 17.18 1.55
N ALA A 449 6.79 17.24 2.86
CA ALA A 449 7.55 18.07 3.78
C ALA A 449 9.03 17.69 3.80
N LYS A 450 9.33 16.39 3.81
CA LYS A 450 10.69 15.85 3.84
C LYS A 450 11.47 16.16 2.56
N ALA A 451 10.84 16.04 1.41
CA ALA A 451 11.47 16.40 0.14
C ALA A 451 11.82 17.88 0.08
N VAL A 452 10.91 18.75 0.51
CA VAL A 452 11.15 20.20 0.57
C VAL A 452 12.26 20.53 1.57
N GLU A 453 12.23 19.95 2.78
CA GLU A 453 13.24 20.14 3.83
C GLU A 453 14.64 19.72 3.33
N LEU A 454 14.77 18.48 2.84
CA LEU A 454 16.04 17.96 2.35
C LEU A 454 16.57 18.73 1.13
N SER A 455 15.68 19.26 0.28
CA SER A 455 16.09 20.05 -0.89
C SER A 455 16.89 21.29 -0.53
N GLY A 456 16.76 21.79 0.70
CA GLY A 456 17.52 22.95 1.19
C GLY A 456 18.99 22.65 1.49
N ARG A 457 19.38 21.37 1.61
CA ARG A 457 20.72 20.94 2.04
C ARG A 457 21.32 19.79 1.22
N THR A 458 20.70 19.47 0.09
CA THR A 458 21.19 18.46 -0.86
C THR A 458 21.34 19.05 -2.26
N ASN A 459 22.08 18.36 -3.13
CA ASN A 459 22.30 18.81 -4.51
C ASN A 459 21.13 18.41 -5.43
N ALA A 460 20.46 17.30 -5.10
CA ALA A 460 19.30 16.79 -5.84
C ALA A 460 18.33 16.10 -4.90
N VAL A 461 17.08 16.00 -5.32
CA VAL A 461 16.03 15.22 -4.65
C VAL A 461 15.55 14.13 -5.59
N LEU A 462 15.58 12.90 -5.14
CA LEU A 462 14.94 11.76 -5.80
C LEU A 462 13.67 11.40 -5.04
N THR A 463 12.54 11.36 -5.74
CA THR A 463 11.32 10.78 -5.18
C THR A 463 11.10 9.38 -5.75
N LEU A 464 10.90 8.40 -4.87
CA LEU A 464 10.74 7.00 -5.24
C LEU A 464 9.33 6.52 -4.88
N ALA A 465 8.62 6.01 -5.87
CA ALA A 465 7.27 5.51 -5.69
C ALA A 465 7.00 4.32 -6.62
N PRO A 466 6.08 3.41 -6.25
CA PRO A 466 5.57 2.44 -7.20
C PRO A 466 4.94 3.15 -8.39
N ARG A 467 5.06 2.56 -9.56
CA ARG A 467 4.34 3.03 -10.74
C ARG A 467 2.84 3.09 -10.45
N TYR A 468 2.18 4.12 -10.90
CA TYR A 468 0.74 4.41 -10.69
C TYR A 468 0.33 4.78 -9.26
N GLU A 469 1.27 4.99 -8.34
CA GLU A 469 0.93 5.41 -6.98
C GLU A 469 0.23 6.77 -6.97
N ASN A 470 -0.97 6.80 -6.38
CA ASN A 470 -1.79 8.00 -6.33
C ASN A 470 -1.13 9.13 -5.53
N THR A 471 -0.52 8.81 -4.39
CA THR A 471 0.16 9.81 -3.56
C THR A 471 1.28 10.49 -4.34
N ALA A 472 2.13 9.77 -5.05
CA ALA A 472 3.19 10.38 -5.86
C ALA A 472 2.63 11.35 -6.90
N MET A 473 1.55 10.99 -7.59
CA MET A 473 0.88 11.89 -8.55
C MET A 473 0.29 13.13 -7.88
N ILE A 474 -0.30 12.98 -6.69
CA ILE A 474 -0.85 14.11 -5.94
C ILE A 474 0.25 15.07 -5.49
N LEU A 475 1.38 14.56 -5.02
CA LEU A 475 2.52 15.39 -4.61
C LEU A 475 3.04 16.24 -5.78
N ASP A 476 3.13 15.64 -6.98
CA ASP A 476 3.51 16.34 -8.20
C ASP A 476 2.47 17.42 -8.58
N MET A 477 1.19 17.09 -8.58
CA MET A 477 0.09 18.03 -8.84
C MET A 477 0.03 19.16 -7.82
N ARG A 478 0.50 18.95 -6.59
CA ARG A 478 0.60 19.98 -5.54
C ARG A 478 1.87 20.82 -5.63
N GLY A 479 2.62 20.71 -6.71
CA GLY A 479 3.77 21.55 -7.00
C GLY A 479 5.02 21.19 -6.18
N LEU A 480 5.22 19.92 -5.84
CA LEU A 480 6.42 19.49 -5.10
C LEU A 480 7.70 19.90 -5.82
N HIS A 481 7.72 19.79 -7.16
CA HIS A 481 8.84 20.20 -7.99
C HIS A 481 9.21 21.68 -7.77
N ASP A 482 8.21 22.56 -7.72
CA ASP A 482 8.41 24.01 -7.57
C ASP A 482 8.74 24.41 -6.11
N ALA A 483 8.33 23.58 -5.15
CA ALA A 483 8.60 23.82 -3.72
C ALA A 483 10.02 23.42 -3.32
N CYS A 484 10.64 22.48 -4.01
CA CYS A 484 12.01 22.06 -3.76
C CYS A 484 13.03 23.09 -4.25
N ARG A 485 14.05 23.37 -3.43
CA ARG A 485 15.17 24.28 -3.78
C ARG A 485 16.18 23.59 -4.71
N ALA A 486 16.48 22.31 -4.44
CA ALA A 486 17.30 21.49 -5.31
C ALA A 486 16.44 20.87 -6.41
N PRO A 487 17.03 20.58 -7.60
CA PRO A 487 16.33 19.88 -8.66
C PRO A 487 15.76 18.53 -8.18
N LEU A 488 14.55 18.19 -8.69
CA LEU A 488 13.84 16.99 -8.31
C LEU A 488 13.71 16.04 -9.51
N PHE A 489 13.96 14.75 -9.29
CA PHE A 489 13.74 13.69 -10.26
C PHE A 489 12.84 12.60 -9.66
N GLN A 490 11.78 12.26 -10.37
CA GLN A 490 10.83 11.23 -9.94
C GLN A 490 11.22 9.87 -10.50
N ILE A 491 11.38 8.89 -9.62
CA ILE A 491 11.64 7.50 -9.93
C ILE A 491 10.36 6.69 -9.73
N SER A 492 9.85 6.14 -10.83
CA SER A 492 8.67 5.28 -10.84
C SER A 492 9.13 3.82 -10.96
N LEU A 493 8.92 3.02 -9.92
CA LEU A 493 9.40 1.64 -9.83
C LEU A 493 8.34 0.64 -10.29
N ASP A 494 8.72 -0.22 -11.24
CA ASP A 494 7.88 -1.30 -11.76
C ASP A 494 8.73 -2.44 -12.33
N ASN A 495 9.49 -3.14 -11.55
CA ASN A 495 10.36 -4.25 -11.93
C ASN A 495 11.65 -3.87 -12.66
N ASP A 496 11.56 -3.12 -13.75
CA ASP A 496 12.69 -2.91 -14.64
C ASP A 496 13.16 -1.46 -14.60
N TRP A 497 14.33 -1.29 -14.02
CA TRP A 497 15.10 -0.07 -14.13
C TRP A 497 16.10 -0.26 -15.28
N ASP A 498 15.68 0.07 -16.50
CA ASP A 498 16.44 -0.18 -17.72
C ASP A 498 17.56 0.85 -17.97
N GLU A 499 18.38 0.61 -18.98
CA GLU A 499 19.45 1.52 -19.36
C GLU A 499 18.97 2.92 -19.73
N THR A 500 17.75 3.04 -20.26
CA THR A 500 17.15 4.35 -20.62
C THR A 500 16.86 5.15 -19.36
N ALA A 501 16.25 4.52 -18.34
CA ALA A 501 16.00 5.11 -17.04
C ALA A 501 17.29 5.54 -16.35
N TRP A 502 18.34 4.67 -16.38
CA TRP A 502 19.67 5.01 -15.89
C TRP A 502 20.30 6.18 -16.62
N SER A 503 20.23 6.22 -17.95
CA SER A 503 20.76 7.31 -18.75
C SER A 503 20.08 8.65 -18.42
N ARG A 504 18.76 8.64 -18.21
CA ARG A 504 17.99 9.83 -17.78
C ARG A 504 18.42 10.31 -16.40
N LEU A 505 18.52 9.41 -15.43
CA LEU A 505 18.96 9.75 -14.07
C LEU A 505 20.39 10.31 -14.06
N ARG A 506 21.32 9.66 -14.75
CA ARG A 506 22.71 10.16 -14.85
C ARG A 506 22.80 11.50 -15.55
N SER A 507 22.02 11.70 -16.61
CA SER A 507 21.91 13.02 -17.27
C SER A 507 21.37 14.08 -16.33
N PHE A 508 20.34 13.79 -15.57
CA PHE A 508 19.81 14.70 -14.56
C PHE A 508 20.87 15.04 -13.51
N LEU A 509 21.50 14.03 -12.91
CA LEU A 509 22.52 14.23 -11.88
C LEU A 509 23.76 14.96 -12.41
N TYR A 510 24.08 14.86 -13.70
CA TYR A 510 25.22 15.59 -14.30
C TYR A 510 25.03 17.10 -14.21
N TYR A 511 23.80 17.61 -14.26
CA TYR A 511 23.47 19.02 -14.18
C TYR A 511 23.16 19.51 -12.73
N CYS A 512 23.14 18.65 -11.75
CA CYS A 512 23.02 18.97 -10.32
C CYS A 512 24.41 19.08 -9.66
#